data_276d20a843eb62f5dbc786ae298b07b0
#
_entry.id   276d20a843eb62f5dbc786ae298b07b0
#
_cell.length_a   1.000
_cell.length_b   1.000
_cell.length_c   1.000
_cell.angle_alpha   90.00
_cell.angle_beta   90.00
_cell.angle_gamma   90.00
#
_symmetry.space_group_name_H-M   'P 1'
#
loop_
_entity.id
_entity.type
_entity.pdbx_description
1 polymer ?
#
loop_
_entity_poly.entity_id
_entity_poly.type
_entity_poly.pdbx_seq_one_letter_code
_entity_poly.pdbx_strand_id
1 'polypeptide(L)'
;RLGELTKRAWDHNVQVMVEGPGHMPLDQIEANMKIQQTICQGAPFYVLGPLVTDIAPGYDHITAAIGGAIAATYGAAFLCYVTPAEHLRLPDVNDVKEGIIASKIAAHAADIAKGIPGAKEWDKKMSQARKELNWDKMVSLAIDPEKARNYHESAAPEKEDTCSMCGNFCAVKNMNRILDGEIVSIFDE
;
A
#
# COMPACT_ATOMS: atom_id res chain seq x y z
N ARG A 1 11.41 -18.46 -23.46
CA ARG A 1 10.19 -19.31 -23.62
C ARG A 1 8.89 -18.53 -23.34
N LEU A 2 8.78 -17.74 -22.24
CA LEU A 2 7.54 -16.99 -21.97
C LEU A 2 7.18 -16.04 -23.12
N GLY A 3 8.12 -15.28 -23.66
CA GLY A 3 7.88 -14.40 -24.80
C GLY A 3 7.46 -15.16 -26.08
N GLU A 4 8.02 -16.34 -26.32
CA GLU A 4 7.63 -17.20 -27.44
C GLU A 4 6.18 -17.71 -27.27
N LEU A 5 5.81 -18.14 -26.06
CA LEU A 5 4.45 -18.60 -25.76
C LEU A 5 3.44 -17.44 -25.86
N THR A 6 3.81 -16.27 -25.37
CA THR A 6 3.00 -15.05 -25.50
C THR A 6 2.72 -14.75 -26.97
N LYS A 7 3.76 -14.74 -27.81
CA LYS A 7 3.60 -14.52 -29.24
C LYS A 7 2.72 -15.57 -29.91
N ARG A 8 2.93 -16.85 -29.60
CA ARG A 8 2.09 -17.94 -30.14
C ARG A 8 0.61 -17.78 -29.80
N ALA A 9 0.30 -17.40 -28.55
CA ALA A 9 -1.08 -17.17 -28.15
C ALA A 9 -1.71 -16.00 -28.93
N TRP A 10 -0.98 -14.90 -29.09
CA TRP A 10 -1.44 -13.74 -29.86
C TRP A 10 -1.63 -14.06 -31.34
N ASP A 11 -0.73 -14.85 -31.94
CA ASP A 11 -0.87 -15.32 -33.34
C ASP A 11 -2.18 -16.14 -33.55
N HIS A 12 -2.77 -16.66 -32.46
CA HIS A 12 -4.05 -17.39 -32.46
C HIS A 12 -5.21 -16.55 -31.88
N ASN A 13 -5.04 -15.21 -31.74
CA ASN A 13 -6.03 -14.29 -31.15
C ASN A 13 -6.44 -14.65 -29.71
N VAL A 14 -5.54 -15.22 -28.92
CA VAL A 14 -5.75 -15.54 -27.50
C VAL A 14 -5.12 -14.45 -26.64
N GLN A 15 -5.89 -13.90 -25.71
CA GLN A 15 -5.37 -12.97 -24.71
C GLN A 15 -4.40 -13.70 -23.76
N VAL A 16 -3.36 -12.98 -23.32
CA VAL A 16 -2.30 -13.53 -22.45
C VAL A 16 -2.11 -12.63 -21.25
N MET A 17 -1.98 -13.25 -20.10
CA MET A 17 -1.42 -12.67 -18.88
C MET A 17 -0.26 -13.58 -18.45
N VAL A 18 0.90 -12.98 -18.22
CA VAL A 18 2.11 -13.73 -17.81
C VAL A 18 2.16 -13.74 -16.30
N GLU A 19 2.32 -14.91 -15.71
CA GLU A 19 2.56 -15.04 -14.27
C GLU A 19 4.05 -14.87 -13.96
N GLY A 20 4.34 -14.20 -12.87
CA GLY A 20 5.68 -13.82 -12.44
C GLY A 20 6.09 -14.39 -11.07
N PRO A 21 7.18 -13.87 -10.50
CA PRO A 21 7.77 -14.42 -9.29
C PRO A 21 6.90 -14.21 -8.05
N GLY A 22 6.94 -15.21 -7.15
CA GLY A 22 6.35 -15.14 -5.80
C GLY A 22 7.37 -14.82 -4.72
N HIS A 23 8.60 -15.35 -4.83
CA HIS A 23 9.71 -15.08 -3.91
C HIS A 23 10.89 -14.54 -4.72
N MET A 24 11.34 -13.34 -4.40
CA MET A 24 12.45 -12.71 -5.13
C MET A 24 13.14 -11.67 -4.25
N PRO A 25 14.46 -11.70 -4.12
CA PRO A 25 15.23 -10.65 -3.45
C PRO A 25 14.90 -9.26 -4.05
N LEU A 26 14.82 -8.27 -3.17
CA LEU A 26 14.35 -6.93 -3.51
C LEU A 26 15.14 -6.29 -4.67
N ASP A 27 16.45 -6.48 -4.71
CA ASP A 27 17.37 -5.94 -5.72
C ASP A 27 17.20 -6.57 -7.12
N GLN A 28 16.49 -7.71 -7.23
CA GLN A 28 16.25 -8.41 -8.49
C GLN A 28 14.91 -8.07 -9.14
N ILE A 29 13.99 -7.42 -8.42
CA ILE A 29 12.62 -7.20 -8.87
C ILE A 29 12.60 -6.28 -10.09
N GLU A 30 13.27 -5.14 -10.04
CA GLU A 30 13.30 -4.20 -11.17
C GLU A 30 13.82 -4.84 -12.46
N ALA A 31 14.94 -5.57 -12.37
CA ALA A 31 15.50 -6.25 -13.52
C ALA A 31 14.54 -7.29 -14.10
N ASN A 32 13.87 -8.06 -13.23
CA ASN A 32 12.88 -9.06 -13.65
C ASN A 32 11.70 -8.41 -14.37
N MET A 33 11.14 -7.31 -13.85
CA MET A 33 10.05 -6.56 -14.48
C MET A 33 10.46 -6.06 -15.87
N LYS A 34 11.63 -5.44 -16.00
CA LYS A 34 12.15 -4.92 -17.29
C LYS A 34 12.39 -6.03 -18.31
N ILE A 35 12.93 -7.18 -17.88
CA ILE A 35 13.13 -8.35 -18.75
C ILE A 35 11.78 -8.85 -19.26
N GLN A 36 10.77 -9.02 -18.40
CA GLN A 36 9.45 -9.49 -18.80
C GLN A 36 8.80 -8.51 -19.79
N GLN A 37 8.81 -7.22 -19.50
CA GLN A 37 8.26 -6.19 -20.40
C GLN A 37 8.88 -6.29 -21.82
N THR A 38 10.19 -6.48 -21.89
CA THR A 38 10.91 -6.59 -23.14
C THR A 38 10.59 -7.90 -23.87
N ILE A 39 10.75 -9.04 -23.20
CA ILE A 39 10.64 -10.35 -23.84
C ILE A 39 9.17 -10.70 -24.18
N CYS A 40 8.23 -10.30 -23.32
CA CYS A 40 6.81 -10.54 -23.52
C CYS A 40 6.07 -9.35 -24.17
N GLN A 41 6.83 -8.38 -24.71
CA GLN A 41 6.30 -7.27 -25.53
C GLN A 41 5.15 -6.51 -24.85
N GLY A 42 5.28 -6.27 -23.56
CA GLY A 42 4.27 -5.53 -22.77
C GLY A 42 3.03 -6.34 -22.39
N ALA A 43 3.03 -7.67 -22.54
CA ALA A 43 1.95 -8.50 -22.02
C ALA A 43 1.76 -8.25 -20.50
N PRO A 44 0.50 -8.19 -20.01
CA PRO A 44 0.23 -7.98 -18.60
C PRO A 44 0.99 -8.99 -17.73
N PHE A 45 1.64 -8.47 -16.68
CA PHE A 45 2.45 -9.27 -15.75
C PHE A 45 1.76 -9.33 -14.38
N TYR A 46 1.38 -10.54 -13.98
CA TYR A 46 0.78 -10.86 -12.70
C TYR A 46 1.84 -11.44 -11.77
N VAL A 47 2.03 -10.85 -10.59
CA VAL A 47 3.06 -11.27 -9.64
C VAL A 47 2.46 -11.59 -8.27
N LEU A 48 3.01 -12.58 -7.58
CA LEU A 48 2.62 -12.94 -6.22
C LEU A 48 3.55 -12.19 -5.24
N GLY A 49 3.16 -11.01 -4.85
CA GLY A 49 4.00 -10.12 -4.07
C GLY A 49 4.86 -9.24 -4.97
N PRO A 50 6.19 -9.51 -5.18
CA PRO A 50 6.99 -10.62 -4.62
C PRO A 50 7.33 -10.49 -3.14
N LEU A 51 7.43 -11.63 -2.45
CA LEU A 51 7.96 -11.69 -1.09
C LEU A 51 9.49 -11.46 -1.15
N VAL A 52 9.95 -10.41 -0.47
CA VAL A 52 11.36 -9.96 -0.57
C VAL A 52 12.30 -10.64 0.42
N THR A 53 11.75 -11.38 1.37
CA THR A 53 12.49 -12.16 2.38
C THR A 53 11.61 -13.26 2.95
N ASP A 54 12.23 -14.37 3.38
CA ASP A 54 11.53 -15.55 3.91
C ASP A 54 11.59 -15.65 5.44
N ILE A 55 12.19 -14.67 6.12
CA ILE A 55 12.39 -14.73 7.59
C ILE A 55 11.21 -14.21 8.40
N ALA A 56 10.08 -13.91 7.77
CA ALA A 56 8.94 -13.26 8.42
C ALA A 56 7.65 -14.09 8.33
N PRO A 57 7.61 -15.38 8.73
CA PRO A 57 6.38 -16.16 8.76
C PRO A 57 5.31 -15.46 9.60
N GLY A 58 4.07 -15.40 9.10
CA GLY A 58 2.98 -14.64 9.70
C GLY A 58 2.91 -13.17 9.27
N TYR A 59 3.92 -12.69 8.54
CA TYR A 59 4.00 -11.32 8.00
C TYR A 59 4.25 -11.29 6.49
N ASP A 60 3.99 -12.38 5.79
CA ASP A 60 4.24 -12.51 4.35
C ASP A 60 3.47 -11.48 3.52
N HIS A 61 2.31 -11.04 3.98
CA HIS A 61 1.56 -9.93 3.38
C HIS A 61 2.34 -8.60 3.39
N ILE A 62 3.18 -8.35 4.40
CA ILE A 62 4.04 -7.17 4.49
C ILE A 62 5.22 -7.30 3.52
N THR A 63 5.90 -8.45 3.53
CA THR A 63 7.03 -8.69 2.62
C THR A 63 6.60 -8.65 1.16
N ALA A 64 5.40 -9.19 0.87
CA ALA A 64 4.76 -9.11 -0.44
C ALA A 64 4.38 -7.67 -0.83
N ALA A 65 3.88 -6.86 0.11
CA ALA A 65 3.56 -5.46 -0.19
C ALA A 65 4.81 -4.64 -0.53
N ILE A 66 5.93 -4.89 0.14
CA ILE A 66 7.22 -4.24 -0.18
C ILE A 66 7.63 -4.56 -1.63
N GLY A 67 7.69 -5.84 -1.97
CA GLY A 67 8.06 -6.27 -3.32
C GLY A 67 7.04 -5.88 -4.37
N GLY A 68 5.75 -5.94 -4.02
CA GLY A 68 4.63 -5.55 -4.88
C GLY A 68 4.67 -4.08 -5.26
N ALA A 69 5.00 -3.19 -4.33
CA ALA A 69 5.15 -1.76 -4.62
C ALA A 69 6.26 -1.51 -5.65
N ILE A 70 7.40 -2.20 -5.50
CA ILE A 70 8.52 -2.11 -6.47
C ILE A 70 8.09 -2.72 -7.81
N ALA A 71 7.56 -3.94 -7.82
CA ALA A 71 7.14 -4.62 -9.04
C ALA A 71 6.12 -3.78 -9.83
N ALA A 72 5.10 -3.24 -9.16
CA ALA A 72 4.08 -2.41 -9.79
C ALA A 72 4.65 -1.08 -10.31
N THR A 73 5.63 -0.48 -9.63
CA THR A 73 6.33 0.72 -10.11
C THR A 73 7.07 0.45 -11.42
N TYR A 74 7.64 -0.75 -11.57
CA TYR A 74 8.41 -1.15 -12.74
C TYR A 74 7.64 -1.99 -13.77
N GLY A 75 6.31 -2.07 -13.68
CA GLY A 75 5.49 -2.58 -14.77
C GLY A 75 4.65 -3.82 -14.50
N ALA A 76 4.60 -4.34 -13.27
CA ALA A 76 3.59 -5.34 -12.95
C ALA A 76 2.18 -4.75 -13.14
N ALA A 77 1.31 -5.49 -13.81
CA ALA A 77 -0.05 -5.09 -14.11
C ALA A 77 -1.03 -5.53 -13.02
N PHE A 78 -0.73 -6.64 -12.33
CA PHE A 78 -1.54 -7.21 -11.28
C PHE A 78 -0.67 -7.66 -10.11
N LEU A 79 -1.16 -7.40 -8.89
CA LEU A 79 -0.59 -7.92 -7.65
C LEU A 79 -1.54 -8.99 -7.09
N CYS A 80 -1.06 -10.21 -6.96
CA CYS A 80 -1.73 -11.20 -6.12
C CYS A 80 -1.53 -10.82 -4.66
N TYR A 81 -2.60 -10.83 -3.88
CA TYR A 81 -2.47 -10.64 -2.44
C TYR A 81 -1.85 -11.88 -1.79
N VAL A 82 -1.11 -11.64 -0.73
CA VAL A 82 -0.55 -12.67 0.16
C VAL A 82 -1.13 -12.43 1.54
N THR A 83 -1.50 -13.49 2.24
CA THR A 83 -2.11 -13.38 3.57
C THR A 83 -1.06 -13.54 4.69
N PRO A 84 -1.36 -13.11 5.93
CA PRO A 84 -0.54 -13.46 7.09
C PRO A 84 -0.40 -14.97 7.32
N ALA A 85 -1.39 -15.75 6.85
CA ALA A 85 -1.42 -17.19 7.00
C ALA A 85 -0.60 -17.96 5.95
N GLU A 86 0.01 -17.25 4.97
CA GLU A 86 0.76 -17.85 3.88
C GLU A 86 1.82 -18.80 4.41
N HIS A 87 1.93 -19.99 3.79
CA HIS A 87 2.83 -21.09 4.20
C HIS A 87 2.60 -21.65 5.62
N LEU A 88 1.61 -21.17 6.38
CA LEU A 88 1.36 -21.59 7.77
C LEU A 88 0.06 -22.36 7.95
N ARG A 89 -1.03 -21.88 7.35
CA ARG A 89 -2.37 -22.50 7.45
C ARG A 89 -3.29 -22.00 6.34
N LEU A 90 -4.46 -22.62 6.21
CA LEU A 90 -5.53 -22.09 5.36
C LEU A 90 -6.00 -20.73 5.91
N PRO A 91 -6.01 -19.65 5.09
CA PRO A 91 -6.42 -18.32 5.53
C PRO A 91 -7.93 -18.27 5.87
N ASP A 92 -8.25 -17.50 6.88
CA ASP A 92 -9.63 -17.09 7.17
C ASP A 92 -9.97 -15.74 6.49
N VAL A 93 -11.20 -15.25 6.69
CA VAL A 93 -11.66 -14.00 6.07
C VAL A 93 -10.83 -12.79 6.52
N ASN A 94 -10.36 -12.77 7.76
CA ASN A 94 -9.54 -11.67 8.28
C ASN A 94 -8.14 -11.69 7.67
N ASP A 95 -7.54 -12.87 7.53
CA ASP A 95 -6.26 -13.02 6.84
C ASP A 95 -6.35 -12.52 5.38
N VAL A 96 -7.44 -12.87 4.67
CA VAL A 96 -7.68 -12.40 3.30
C VAL A 96 -7.84 -10.88 3.27
N LYS A 97 -8.60 -10.29 4.21
CA LYS A 97 -8.75 -8.84 4.34
C LYS A 97 -7.40 -8.15 4.54
N GLU A 98 -6.57 -8.65 5.46
CA GLU A 98 -5.23 -8.09 5.72
C GLU A 98 -4.35 -8.15 4.46
N GLY A 99 -4.32 -9.26 3.75
CA GLY A 99 -3.56 -9.42 2.52
C GLY A 99 -4.02 -8.48 1.41
N ILE A 100 -5.33 -8.33 1.22
CA ILE A 100 -5.89 -7.41 0.23
C ILE A 100 -5.53 -5.96 0.57
N ILE A 101 -5.64 -5.55 1.84
CA ILE A 101 -5.29 -4.21 2.27
C ILE A 101 -3.81 -3.92 2.03
N ALA A 102 -2.93 -4.87 2.39
CA ALA A 102 -1.49 -4.74 2.14
C ALA A 102 -1.18 -4.55 0.65
N SER A 103 -1.80 -5.35 -0.23
CA SER A 103 -1.65 -5.23 -1.69
C SER A 103 -2.21 -3.92 -2.24
N LYS A 104 -3.34 -3.42 -1.71
CA LYS A 104 -3.89 -2.10 -2.10
C LYS A 104 -2.96 -0.96 -1.72
N ILE A 105 -2.31 -1.03 -0.54
CA ILE A 105 -1.32 -0.02 -0.12
C ILE A 105 -0.13 -0.04 -1.07
N ALA A 106 0.40 -1.22 -1.41
CA ALA A 106 1.49 -1.39 -2.36
C ALA A 106 1.15 -0.82 -3.74
N ALA A 107 -0.04 -1.15 -4.27
CA ALA A 107 -0.52 -0.67 -5.55
C ALA A 107 -0.67 0.86 -5.55
N HIS A 108 -1.25 1.45 -4.50
CA HIS A 108 -1.41 2.91 -4.40
C HIS A 108 -0.05 3.63 -4.35
N ALA A 109 0.91 3.11 -3.60
CA ALA A 109 2.28 3.66 -3.56
C ALA A 109 2.92 3.65 -4.96
N ALA A 110 2.76 2.57 -5.71
CA ALA A 110 3.23 2.46 -7.08
C ALA A 110 2.50 3.41 -8.04
N ASP A 111 1.20 3.60 -7.87
CA ASP A 111 0.40 4.52 -8.69
C ASP A 111 0.85 5.97 -8.50
N ILE A 112 1.19 6.36 -7.27
CA ILE A 112 1.80 7.66 -6.98
C ILE A 112 3.14 7.80 -7.72
N ALA A 113 4.00 6.78 -7.63
CA ALA A 113 5.32 6.78 -8.26
C ALA A 113 5.24 6.86 -9.80
N LYS A 114 4.28 6.16 -10.40
CA LYS A 114 4.00 6.20 -11.84
C LYS A 114 3.27 7.46 -12.30
N GLY A 115 2.79 8.29 -11.40
CA GLY A 115 2.02 9.50 -11.74
C GLY A 115 0.62 9.20 -12.27
N ILE A 116 0.00 8.10 -11.84
CA ILE A 116 -1.36 7.75 -12.25
C ILE A 116 -2.33 8.86 -11.80
N PRO A 117 -3.19 9.36 -12.69
CA PRO A 117 -4.16 10.39 -12.36
C PRO A 117 -5.05 10.01 -11.17
N GLY A 118 -5.20 10.91 -10.21
CA GLY A 118 -6.03 10.70 -9.02
C GLY A 118 -5.26 10.13 -7.82
N ALA A 119 -4.11 9.47 -8.00
CA ALA A 119 -3.37 8.88 -6.88
C ALA A 119 -2.84 9.94 -5.91
N LYS A 120 -2.12 10.94 -6.42
CA LYS A 120 -1.60 12.06 -5.61
C LYS A 120 -2.71 12.93 -5.02
N GLU A 121 -3.82 13.08 -5.71
CA GLU A 121 -4.98 13.83 -5.26
C GLU A 121 -5.64 13.18 -4.05
N TRP A 122 -5.66 11.84 -3.99
CA TRP A 122 -6.16 11.12 -2.82
C TRP A 122 -5.28 11.39 -1.59
N ASP A 123 -3.95 11.27 -1.73
CA ASP A 123 -3.00 11.60 -0.65
C ASP A 123 -3.09 13.06 -0.20
N LYS A 124 -3.26 14.01 -1.14
CA LYS A 124 -3.46 15.43 -0.80
C LYS A 124 -4.71 15.64 0.03
N LYS A 125 -5.83 14.97 -0.31
CA LYS A 125 -7.07 15.04 0.49
C LYS A 125 -6.85 14.49 1.89
N MET A 126 -6.14 13.38 2.04
CA MET A 126 -5.78 12.83 3.35
C MET A 126 -4.88 13.78 4.13
N SER A 127 -3.86 14.36 3.49
CA SER A 127 -2.96 15.34 4.11
C SER A 127 -3.69 16.57 4.58
N GLN A 128 -4.65 17.07 3.81
CA GLN A 128 -5.50 18.20 4.22
C GLN A 128 -6.39 17.84 5.41
N ALA A 129 -7.04 16.68 5.38
CA ALA A 129 -7.83 16.21 6.52
C ALA A 129 -6.98 16.04 7.80
N ARG A 130 -5.73 15.58 7.67
CA ARG A 130 -4.78 15.50 8.79
C ARG A 130 -4.40 16.88 9.33
N LYS A 131 -4.13 17.84 8.44
CA LYS A 131 -3.86 19.24 8.83
C LYS A 131 -5.03 19.84 9.61
N GLU A 132 -6.24 19.56 9.20
CA GLU A 132 -7.48 20.06 9.82
C GLU A 132 -7.89 19.26 11.06
N LEU A 133 -7.15 18.18 11.42
CA LEU A 133 -7.51 17.23 12.48
C LEU A 133 -8.95 16.68 12.32
N ASN A 134 -9.41 16.56 11.07
CA ASN A 134 -10.74 16.10 10.73
C ASN A 134 -10.76 14.56 10.66
N TRP A 135 -11.03 13.92 11.78
CA TRP A 135 -10.99 12.47 11.95
C TRP A 135 -11.99 11.73 11.05
N ASP A 136 -13.21 12.23 10.94
CA ASP A 136 -14.23 11.62 10.06
C ASP A 136 -13.78 11.62 8.61
N LYS A 137 -13.18 12.71 8.18
CA LYS A 137 -12.64 12.83 6.83
C LYS A 137 -11.45 11.88 6.62
N MET A 138 -10.52 11.81 7.58
CA MET A 138 -9.40 10.88 7.53
C MET A 138 -9.87 9.43 7.43
N VAL A 139 -10.83 9.03 8.26
CA VAL A 139 -11.42 7.70 8.24
C VAL A 139 -12.09 7.43 6.89
N SER A 140 -12.88 8.36 6.37
CA SER A 140 -13.57 8.19 5.07
C SER A 140 -12.61 8.06 3.87
N LEU A 141 -11.41 8.58 3.98
CA LEU A 141 -10.36 8.50 2.96
C LEU A 141 -9.41 7.32 3.14
N ALA A 142 -9.49 6.59 4.26
CA ALA A 142 -8.59 5.48 4.55
C ALA A 142 -8.84 4.29 3.61
N ILE A 143 -7.80 3.53 3.28
CA ILE A 143 -7.92 2.26 2.54
C ILE A 143 -8.70 1.21 3.35
N ASP A 144 -8.52 1.21 4.68
CA ASP A 144 -9.33 0.44 5.64
C ASP A 144 -9.98 1.38 6.66
N PRO A 145 -11.17 1.93 6.35
CA PRO A 145 -11.85 2.88 7.23
C PRO A 145 -12.33 2.25 8.53
N GLU A 146 -12.68 0.96 8.51
CA GLU A 146 -13.13 0.23 9.71
C GLU A 146 -11.99 0.09 10.72
N LYS A 147 -10.82 -0.37 10.29
CA LYS A 147 -9.64 -0.50 11.14
C LYS A 147 -9.21 0.88 11.68
N ALA A 148 -9.17 1.89 10.82
CA ALA A 148 -8.81 3.25 11.21
C ALA A 148 -9.74 3.80 12.30
N ARG A 149 -11.06 3.64 12.14
CA ARG A 149 -12.06 4.06 13.13
C ARG A 149 -11.89 3.30 14.43
N ASN A 150 -11.85 1.97 14.39
CA ASN A 150 -11.71 1.13 15.59
C ASN A 150 -10.46 1.47 16.40
N TYR A 151 -9.33 1.74 15.74
CA TYR A 151 -8.10 2.13 16.42
C TYR A 151 -8.21 3.51 17.08
N HIS A 152 -8.82 4.48 16.40
CA HIS A 152 -9.01 5.81 16.96
C HIS A 152 -9.97 5.78 18.17
N GLU A 153 -11.10 5.07 18.07
CA GLU A 153 -12.13 4.99 19.11
C GLU A 153 -11.71 4.11 20.31
N SER A 154 -10.88 3.08 20.11
CA SER A 154 -10.42 2.19 21.18
C SER A 154 -9.56 2.88 22.25
N ALA A 155 -8.99 4.02 21.91
CA ALA A 155 -8.19 4.84 22.80
C ALA A 155 -8.62 6.31 22.65
N ALA A 156 -9.90 6.58 22.92
CA ALA A 156 -10.49 7.90 22.75
C ALA A 156 -9.68 8.96 23.54
N PRO A 157 -9.29 10.05 22.89
CA PRO A 157 -8.58 11.14 23.56
C PRO A 157 -9.50 11.86 24.55
N GLU A 158 -8.92 12.48 25.56
CA GLU A 158 -9.66 13.35 26.48
C GLU A 158 -10.27 14.57 25.76
N LYS A 159 -9.69 14.96 24.62
CA LYS A 159 -10.15 16.06 23.76
C LYS A 159 -10.38 15.53 22.34
N GLU A 160 -11.50 15.87 21.75
CA GLU A 160 -11.93 15.37 20.42
C GLU A 160 -11.03 15.81 19.26
N ASP A 161 -10.20 16.85 19.46
CA ASP A 161 -9.38 17.45 18.40
C ASP A 161 -8.00 16.82 18.20
N THR A 162 -7.59 15.88 19.08
CA THR A 162 -6.30 15.20 18.99
C THR A 162 -6.44 13.69 19.20
N CYS A 163 -5.41 12.92 18.83
CA CYS A 163 -5.36 11.51 19.23
C CYS A 163 -4.71 11.37 20.62
N SER A 164 -4.95 10.23 21.27
CA SER A 164 -4.39 9.93 22.59
C SER A 164 -2.86 9.80 22.62
N MET A 165 -2.21 9.61 21.46
CA MET A 165 -0.75 9.46 21.38
C MET A 165 0.00 10.74 21.77
N CYS A 166 -0.40 11.89 21.25
CA CYS A 166 0.30 13.16 21.44
C CYS A 166 -0.44 14.12 22.40
N GLY A 167 -1.78 14.05 22.48
CA GLY A 167 -2.59 14.93 23.32
C GLY A 167 -2.24 16.41 23.10
N ASN A 168 -1.89 17.11 24.16
CA ASN A 168 -1.50 18.52 24.11
C ASN A 168 -0.19 18.80 23.34
N PHE A 169 0.67 17.78 23.17
CA PHE A 169 1.92 17.90 22.42
C PHE A 169 1.74 17.63 20.92
N CYS A 170 0.51 17.61 20.40
CA CYS A 170 0.25 17.38 18.99
C CYS A 170 0.92 18.46 18.13
N ALA A 171 1.93 18.05 17.34
CA ALA A 171 2.69 18.96 16.49
C ALA A 171 1.80 19.64 15.44
N VAL A 172 0.81 18.92 14.88
CA VAL A 172 -0.12 19.48 13.89
C VAL A 172 -0.98 20.58 14.52
N LYS A 173 -1.57 20.31 15.68
CA LYS A 173 -2.39 21.29 16.41
C LYS A 173 -1.58 22.53 16.79
N ASN A 174 -0.41 22.32 17.37
CA ASN A 174 0.44 23.42 17.82
C ASN A 174 0.96 24.26 16.64
N MET A 175 1.32 23.62 15.54
CA MET A 175 1.73 24.34 14.32
C MET A 175 0.57 25.17 13.73
N ASN A 176 -0.65 24.64 13.69
CA ASN A 176 -1.82 25.41 13.24
C ASN A 176 -2.03 26.64 14.11
N ARG A 177 -1.97 26.50 15.44
CA ARG A 177 -2.09 27.63 16.38
C ARG A 177 -1.02 28.69 16.14
N ILE A 178 0.23 28.29 15.94
CA ILE A 178 1.34 29.24 15.64
C ILE A 178 1.08 29.96 14.30
N LEU A 179 0.61 29.26 13.29
CA LEU A 179 0.28 29.85 11.98
C LEU A 179 -0.90 30.82 12.06
N ASP A 180 -1.82 30.61 13.00
CA ASP A 180 -2.94 31.51 13.32
C ASP A 180 -2.53 32.68 14.21
N GLY A 181 -1.24 32.80 14.57
CA GLY A 181 -0.65 33.91 15.33
C GLY A 181 -0.66 33.72 16.84
N GLU A 182 -0.96 32.51 17.34
CA GLU A 182 -0.90 32.21 18.76
C GLU A 182 0.55 31.97 19.25
N ILE A 183 0.85 32.37 20.46
CA ILE A 183 2.09 31.97 21.15
C ILE A 183 1.81 30.65 21.85
N VAL A 184 2.47 29.57 21.40
CA VAL A 184 2.31 28.24 21.98
C VAL A 184 3.52 27.88 22.81
N SER A 185 3.30 27.68 24.12
CA SER A 185 4.29 27.07 25.02
C SER A 185 3.89 25.62 25.26
N ILE A 186 4.84 24.70 25.12
CA ILE A 186 4.63 23.28 25.44
C ILE A 186 4.70 23.01 26.96
N PHE A 187 5.05 24.02 27.75
CA PHE A 187 5.19 23.94 29.20
C PHE A 187 4.02 24.58 29.94
N ASP A 188 3.10 25.25 29.26
CA ASP A 188 1.89 25.82 29.85
C ASP A 188 0.78 24.74 29.81
N GLU A 189 0.38 24.26 30.99
CA GLU A 189 -0.74 23.34 31.18
C GLU A 189 -2.11 24.03 30.95
#